data_405ae75e6fbe881cf3be7695201cc632
#
_entry.id   405ae75e6fbe881cf3be7695201cc632
#
_cell.length_a   1.000
_cell.length_b   1.000
_cell.length_c   1.000
_cell.angle_alpha   90.00
_cell.angle_beta   90.00
_cell.angle_gamma   90.00
#
_symmetry.space_group_name_H-M   'P 1'
#
loop_
_entity.id
_entity.type
_entity.pdbx_description
1 polymer ?
#
loop_
_entity_poly.entity_id
_entity_poly.type
_entity_poly.pdbx_seq_one_letter_code
_entity_poly.pdbx_strand_id
1 'polypeptide(L)'
;MESTGKYRIPVFNILEDEINVVIANPKWVKAVKGNKDDTKDSKWIGDLFRLGLVKGSYIPCKAVRILREYTRYHYKLVSCRSSEKNRYQNALTVCNVALDSVVSDIFGKSSTSIIDYLLEQSGSSINHEEIASKLLRSLKSKEDAVIESVEGYQMTDAQKYRMRLVRAHMDYITAEINDVDKMIENMISSFVLNIH
;
A
#
# COMPACT_ATOMS: atom_id res chain seq x y z
N MET A 1 30.10 -10.01 -7.46
CA MET A 1 29.05 -9.13 -8.04
C MET A 1 28.79 -7.99 -7.08
N GLU A 2 28.64 -6.78 -7.54
CA GLU A 2 28.32 -5.61 -6.71
C GLU A 2 26.80 -5.45 -6.49
N SER A 3 26.40 -4.96 -5.30
CA SER A 3 24.98 -4.80 -4.93
C SER A 3 24.33 -3.52 -5.51
N THR A 4 24.60 -3.18 -6.77
CA THR A 4 24.08 -1.99 -7.44
C THR A 4 22.66 -2.21 -7.98
N GLY A 5 21.68 -1.45 -7.48
CA GLY A 5 20.33 -1.39 -8.01
C GLY A 5 19.61 -2.74 -8.17
N LYS A 6 18.68 -2.78 -9.12
CA LYS A 6 17.88 -3.98 -9.43
C LYS A 6 18.53 -4.91 -10.45
N TYR A 7 19.51 -4.43 -11.20
CA TYR A 7 20.15 -5.17 -12.32
C TYR A 7 20.84 -6.48 -11.88
N ARG A 8 21.32 -6.52 -10.61
CA ARG A 8 21.93 -7.73 -10.06
C ARG A 8 20.95 -8.89 -9.88
N ILE A 9 19.64 -8.62 -9.70
CA ILE A 9 18.65 -9.63 -9.34
C ILE A 9 18.52 -10.71 -10.41
N PRO A 10 18.25 -10.40 -11.70
CA PRO A 10 18.14 -11.43 -12.72
C PRO A 10 19.45 -12.21 -12.90
N VAL A 11 20.59 -11.54 -12.85
CA VAL A 11 21.89 -12.20 -12.97
C VAL A 11 22.15 -13.14 -11.80
N PHE A 12 21.85 -12.70 -10.57
CA PHE A 12 21.96 -13.54 -9.38
C PHE A 12 21.05 -14.77 -9.47
N ASN A 13 19.79 -14.60 -9.86
CA ASN A 13 18.82 -15.69 -9.95
C ASN A 13 19.17 -16.74 -11.02
N ILE A 14 19.91 -16.36 -12.06
CA ILE A 14 20.39 -17.31 -13.07
C ILE A 14 21.61 -18.09 -12.56
N LEU A 15 22.51 -17.41 -11.86
CA LEU A 15 23.80 -17.97 -11.48
C LEU A 15 23.77 -18.71 -10.14
N GLU A 16 22.81 -18.42 -9.25
CA GLU A 16 22.80 -18.98 -7.88
C GLU A 16 22.66 -20.50 -7.82
N ASP A 17 22.05 -21.10 -8.84
CA ASP A 17 21.85 -22.55 -8.93
C ASP A 17 23.11 -23.29 -9.45
N GLU A 18 24.00 -22.60 -10.15
CA GLU A 18 25.19 -23.19 -10.80
C GLU A 18 26.50 -22.86 -10.08
N ILE A 19 26.61 -21.66 -9.52
CA ILE A 19 27.85 -21.18 -8.90
C ILE A 19 27.59 -20.45 -7.58
N ASN A 20 28.60 -20.43 -6.71
CA ASN A 20 28.54 -19.65 -5.47
C ASN A 20 28.72 -18.16 -5.76
N VAL A 21 27.59 -17.41 -5.80
CA VAL A 21 27.58 -15.98 -6.09
C VAL A 21 27.72 -15.17 -4.81
N VAL A 22 28.78 -14.38 -4.70
CA VAL A 22 28.97 -13.42 -3.60
C VAL A 22 28.55 -12.03 -4.04
N ILE A 23 27.62 -11.41 -3.31
CA ILE A 23 27.20 -10.03 -3.52
C ILE A 23 27.96 -9.13 -2.56
N ALA A 24 28.77 -8.22 -3.12
CA ALA A 24 29.56 -7.28 -2.36
C ALA A 24 28.82 -5.94 -2.19
N ASN A 25 28.91 -5.35 -1.00
CA ASN A 25 28.41 -4.00 -0.77
C ASN A 25 29.40 -2.99 -1.38
N PRO A 26 28.94 -2.04 -2.23
CA PRO A 26 29.78 -1.00 -2.85
C PRO A 26 30.64 -0.23 -1.86
N LYS A 27 30.13 -0.02 -0.65
CA LYS A 27 30.85 0.70 0.40
C LYS A 27 32.18 0.02 0.78
N TRP A 28 32.27 -1.32 0.67
CA TRP A 28 33.42 -2.10 1.10
C TRP A 28 34.36 -2.47 -0.05
N VAL A 29 33.90 -2.38 -1.29
CA VAL A 29 34.69 -2.73 -2.48
C VAL A 29 35.07 -1.53 -3.32
N LYS A 30 34.79 -0.30 -2.85
CA LYS A 30 35.06 0.92 -3.57
C LYS A 30 36.56 1.10 -3.74
N ALA A 31 37.02 1.20 -5.00
CA ALA A 31 38.41 1.49 -5.32
C ALA A 31 38.90 2.84 -4.76
N VAL A 32 40.15 2.91 -4.36
CA VAL A 32 40.80 4.14 -3.95
C VAL A 32 40.92 5.08 -5.16
N LYS A 33 40.68 6.38 -4.93
CA LYS A 33 40.62 7.48 -5.90
C LYS A 33 41.45 7.30 -7.18
N GLY A 34 40.78 7.27 -8.31
CA GLY A 34 41.36 7.29 -9.67
C GLY A 34 40.26 7.49 -10.71
N ASN A 35 40.59 7.62 -11.98
CA ASN A 35 39.65 7.71 -13.08
C ASN A 35 38.74 6.47 -13.06
N LYS A 36 37.45 6.67 -12.90
CA LYS A 36 36.42 5.61 -12.96
C LYS A 36 36.40 5.01 -14.36
N ASP A 37 36.64 3.71 -14.41
CA ASP A 37 36.52 2.89 -15.60
C ASP A 37 35.94 1.56 -15.15
N ASP A 38 34.80 1.16 -15.73
CA ASP A 38 34.07 -0.05 -15.35
C ASP A 38 34.94 -1.32 -15.47
N THR A 39 35.87 -1.33 -16.42
CA THR A 39 36.81 -2.43 -16.61
C THR A 39 37.79 -2.55 -15.43
N LYS A 40 38.28 -1.39 -14.94
CA LYS A 40 39.19 -1.35 -13.77
C LYS A 40 38.43 -1.73 -12.48
N ASP A 41 37.21 -1.26 -12.32
CA ASP A 41 36.38 -1.58 -11.17
C ASP A 41 36.05 -3.07 -11.13
N SER A 42 35.71 -3.69 -12.25
CA SER A 42 35.45 -5.13 -12.35
C SER A 42 36.67 -5.96 -12.00
N LYS A 43 37.85 -5.60 -12.52
CA LYS A 43 39.13 -6.25 -12.20
C LYS A 43 39.47 -6.12 -10.72
N TRP A 44 39.32 -4.91 -10.18
CA TRP A 44 39.55 -4.65 -8.75
C TRP A 44 38.67 -5.53 -7.83
N ILE A 45 37.39 -5.63 -8.12
CA ILE A 45 36.45 -6.48 -7.38
C ILE A 45 36.89 -7.95 -7.48
N GLY A 46 37.30 -8.41 -8.67
CA GLY A 46 37.83 -9.76 -8.90
C GLY A 46 39.09 -10.04 -8.09
N ASP A 47 40.03 -9.11 -8.04
CA ASP A 47 41.28 -9.24 -7.26
C ASP A 47 40.99 -9.27 -5.76
N LEU A 48 40.08 -8.40 -5.25
CA LEU A 48 39.65 -8.44 -3.84
C LEU A 48 38.99 -9.77 -3.50
N PHE A 49 38.15 -10.29 -4.39
CA PHE A 49 37.48 -11.58 -4.19
C PHE A 49 38.49 -12.74 -4.11
N ARG A 50 39.45 -12.78 -5.02
CA ARG A 50 40.52 -13.79 -5.05
C ARG A 50 41.38 -13.77 -3.77
N LEU A 51 41.58 -12.59 -3.20
CA LEU A 51 42.33 -12.42 -1.94
C LEU A 51 41.49 -12.67 -0.68
N GLY A 52 40.19 -13.03 -0.82
CA GLY A 52 39.29 -13.27 0.32
C GLY A 52 38.90 -11.98 1.08
N LEU A 53 39.11 -10.81 0.50
CA LEU A 53 38.85 -9.50 1.14
C LEU A 53 37.43 -8.99 0.94
N VAL A 54 36.61 -9.71 0.15
CA VAL A 54 35.21 -9.32 -0.08
C VAL A 54 34.31 -9.88 1.01
N LYS A 55 33.74 -9.00 1.83
CA LYS A 55 32.68 -9.38 2.76
C LYS A 55 31.36 -9.49 1.99
N GLY A 56 30.84 -10.72 1.85
CA GLY A 56 29.57 -11.00 1.20
C GLY A 56 28.36 -10.41 1.96
N SER A 57 27.39 -9.90 1.24
CA SER A 57 26.08 -9.55 1.80
C SER A 57 25.25 -10.81 1.97
N TYR A 58 24.52 -10.92 3.08
CA TYR A 58 23.57 -12.01 3.28
C TYR A 58 22.42 -11.89 2.27
N ILE A 59 22.19 -12.95 1.52
CA ILE A 59 21.07 -13.08 0.58
C ILE A 59 20.14 -14.17 1.12
N PRO A 60 18.89 -13.85 1.44
CA PRO A 60 17.92 -14.86 1.87
C PRO A 60 17.67 -15.89 0.75
N CYS A 61 17.22 -17.08 1.11
CA CYS A 61 16.80 -18.09 0.13
C CYS A 61 15.69 -17.55 -0.78
N LYS A 62 15.54 -18.13 -1.96
CA LYS A 62 14.62 -17.69 -3.02
C LYS A 62 13.20 -17.50 -2.52
N ALA A 63 12.70 -18.43 -1.72
CA ALA A 63 11.35 -18.38 -1.17
C ALA A 63 11.14 -17.17 -0.23
N VAL A 64 12.11 -16.85 0.63
CA VAL A 64 12.05 -15.65 1.48
C VAL A 64 12.15 -14.37 0.65
N ARG A 65 12.90 -14.37 -0.46
CA ARG A 65 12.96 -13.21 -1.37
C ARG A 65 11.61 -12.93 -2.00
N ILE A 66 10.92 -13.96 -2.49
CA ILE A 66 9.58 -13.85 -3.06
C ILE A 66 8.58 -13.34 -2.00
N LEU A 67 8.58 -13.92 -0.79
CA LEU A 67 7.73 -13.46 0.31
C LEU A 67 7.95 -11.98 0.62
N ARG A 68 9.21 -11.50 0.60
CA ARG A 68 9.52 -10.07 0.80
C ARG A 68 9.00 -9.18 -0.33
N GLU A 69 8.89 -9.66 -1.55
CA GLU A 69 8.27 -8.91 -2.65
C GLU A 69 6.77 -8.74 -2.42
N TYR A 70 6.05 -9.81 -2.06
CA TYR A 70 4.63 -9.74 -1.74
C TYR A 70 4.35 -8.84 -0.53
N THR A 71 5.08 -8.98 0.56
CA THR A 71 4.88 -8.15 1.76
C THR A 71 5.16 -6.67 1.50
N ARG A 72 6.15 -6.34 0.66
CA ARG A 72 6.41 -4.96 0.24
C ARG A 72 5.32 -4.42 -0.68
N TYR A 73 4.79 -5.26 -1.56
CA TYR A 73 3.67 -4.88 -2.43
C TYR A 73 2.41 -4.64 -1.62
N HIS A 74 2.08 -5.55 -0.68
CA HIS A 74 1.00 -5.36 0.30
C HIS A 74 1.10 -4.01 1.01
N TYR A 75 2.27 -3.69 1.56
CA TYR A 75 2.49 -2.40 2.22
C TYR A 75 2.19 -1.20 1.31
N LYS A 76 2.57 -1.27 0.04
CA LYS A 76 2.27 -0.21 -0.94
C LYS A 76 0.79 -0.09 -1.22
N LEU A 77 0.07 -1.21 -1.37
CA LEU A 77 -1.38 -1.22 -1.57
C LEU A 77 -2.11 -0.60 -0.37
N VAL A 78 -1.71 -0.95 0.86
CA VAL A 78 -2.28 -0.35 2.09
C VAL A 78 -2.02 1.16 2.13
N SER A 79 -0.82 1.61 1.75
CA SER A 79 -0.50 3.05 1.65
C SER A 79 -1.33 3.75 0.58
N CYS A 80 -1.53 3.14 -0.59
CA CYS A 80 -2.41 3.65 -1.64
C CYS A 80 -3.85 3.77 -1.15
N ARG A 81 -4.39 2.74 -0.50
CA ARG A 81 -5.74 2.76 0.07
C ARG A 81 -5.91 3.88 1.09
N SER A 82 -4.92 4.09 1.95
CA SER A 82 -4.94 5.18 2.93
C SER A 82 -4.95 6.55 2.26
N SER A 83 -4.22 6.71 1.15
CA SER A 83 -4.22 7.93 0.35
C SER A 83 -5.59 8.19 -0.29
N GLU A 84 -6.28 7.15 -0.78
CA GLU A 84 -7.63 7.28 -1.32
C GLU A 84 -8.66 7.59 -0.21
N LYS A 85 -8.53 6.99 0.98
CA LYS A 85 -9.37 7.33 2.14
C LYS A 85 -9.26 8.82 2.49
N ASN A 86 -8.04 9.35 2.56
CA ASN A 86 -7.82 10.77 2.83
C ASN A 86 -8.40 11.65 1.71
N ARG A 87 -8.28 11.23 0.45
CA ARG A 87 -8.86 11.95 -0.71
C ARG A 87 -10.38 11.98 -0.63
N TYR A 88 -11.00 10.87 -0.23
CA TYR A 88 -12.45 10.77 -0.06
C TYR A 88 -12.94 11.67 1.08
N GLN A 89 -12.27 11.62 2.23
CA GLN A 89 -12.60 12.46 3.38
C GLN A 89 -12.46 13.96 3.08
N ASN A 90 -11.36 14.35 2.41
CA ASN A 90 -11.17 15.73 1.96
C ASN A 90 -12.28 16.19 0.99
N ALA A 91 -12.74 15.29 0.11
CA ALA A 91 -13.84 15.61 -0.80
C ALA A 91 -15.15 15.86 -0.05
N LEU A 92 -15.45 15.09 1.00
CA LEU A 92 -16.60 15.33 1.87
C LEU A 92 -16.52 16.69 2.57
N THR A 93 -15.37 17.02 3.14
CA THR A 93 -15.12 18.31 3.79
C THR A 93 -15.36 19.49 2.82
N VAL A 94 -14.87 19.39 1.58
CA VAL A 94 -15.09 20.41 0.53
C VAL A 94 -16.59 20.55 0.17
N CYS A 95 -17.36 19.48 0.35
CA CYS A 95 -18.81 19.47 0.13
C CYS A 95 -19.64 19.86 1.37
N ASN A 96 -19.00 20.41 2.40
CA ASN A 96 -19.61 20.76 3.68
C ASN A 96 -20.28 19.57 4.39
N VAL A 97 -19.63 18.40 4.37
CA VAL A 97 -20.03 17.19 5.08
C VAL A 97 -19.02 16.93 6.19
N ALA A 98 -19.41 17.18 7.43
CA ALA A 98 -18.55 17.10 8.62
C ALA A 98 -18.82 15.83 9.47
N LEU A 99 -19.21 14.73 8.83
CA LEU A 99 -19.52 13.47 9.51
C LEU A 99 -18.37 12.95 10.38
N ASP A 100 -17.12 13.19 10.00
CA ASP A 100 -15.92 12.79 10.73
C ASP A 100 -15.79 13.44 12.11
N SER A 101 -16.48 14.56 12.37
CA SER A 101 -16.53 15.18 13.69
C SER A 101 -17.43 14.44 14.69
N VAL A 102 -18.38 13.64 14.20
CA VAL A 102 -19.41 12.96 15.00
C VAL A 102 -19.19 11.46 15.10
N VAL A 103 -18.73 10.85 13.99
CA VAL A 103 -18.52 9.40 13.88
C VAL A 103 -17.04 9.04 14.05
N SER A 104 -16.78 7.90 14.70
CA SER A 104 -15.40 7.39 14.84
C SER A 104 -14.82 6.79 13.56
N ASP A 105 -15.69 6.31 12.66
CA ASP A 105 -15.29 5.73 11.37
C ASP A 105 -16.24 6.20 10.26
N ILE A 106 -15.72 7.03 9.38
CA ILE A 106 -16.46 7.56 8.23
C ILE A 106 -16.72 6.49 7.16
N PHE A 107 -16.01 5.37 7.19
CA PHE A 107 -16.17 4.21 6.32
C PHE A 107 -17.05 3.11 6.97
N GLY A 108 -17.59 3.36 8.16
CA GLY A 108 -18.52 2.47 8.83
C GLY A 108 -19.89 2.41 8.12
N LYS A 109 -20.66 1.36 8.40
CA LYS A 109 -21.94 1.07 7.71
C LYS A 109 -22.91 2.26 7.68
N SER A 110 -23.15 2.90 8.82
CA SER A 110 -24.07 4.05 8.90
C SER A 110 -23.55 5.24 8.11
N SER A 111 -22.27 5.61 8.30
CA SER A 111 -21.65 6.73 7.59
C SER A 111 -21.68 6.51 6.07
N THR A 112 -21.35 5.31 5.63
CA THR A 112 -21.38 4.92 4.22
C THR A 112 -22.80 5.04 3.66
N SER A 113 -23.84 4.54 4.37
CA SER A 113 -25.23 4.63 3.93
C SER A 113 -25.74 6.08 3.86
N ILE A 114 -25.29 6.95 4.78
CA ILE A 114 -25.63 8.38 4.75
C ILE A 114 -24.96 9.05 3.55
N ILE A 115 -23.67 8.79 3.33
CA ILE A 115 -22.94 9.39 2.20
C ILE A 115 -23.53 8.93 0.87
N ASP A 116 -23.90 7.64 0.73
CA ASP A 116 -24.56 7.11 -0.45
C ASP A 116 -25.88 7.84 -0.72
N TYR A 117 -26.69 8.06 0.31
CA TYR A 117 -27.90 8.87 0.24
C TYR A 117 -27.58 10.28 -0.29
N LEU A 118 -26.60 10.98 0.29
CA LEU A 118 -26.21 12.32 -0.17
C LEU A 118 -25.74 12.35 -1.62
N LEU A 119 -25.04 11.30 -2.08
CA LEU A 119 -24.58 11.17 -3.47
C LEU A 119 -25.73 10.94 -4.48
N GLU A 120 -26.86 10.44 -4.03
CA GLU A 120 -28.06 10.20 -4.86
C GLU A 120 -29.01 11.40 -4.93
N GLN A 121 -28.97 12.30 -3.93
CA GLN A 121 -29.87 13.45 -3.89
C GLN A 121 -29.66 14.43 -5.04
N SER A 122 -30.77 14.95 -5.56
CA SER A 122 -30.76 16.06 -6.53
C SER A 122 -31.00 17.37 -5.78
N GLY A 123 -29.91 18.08 -5.45
CA GLY A 123 -30.01 19.35 -4.68
C GLY A 123 -29.42 19.24 -3.27
N SER A 124 -29.65 20.28 -2.46
CA SER A 124 -29.10 20.39 -1.09
C SER A 124 -30.12 20.03 0.01
N SER A 125 -31.31 19.60 -0.33
CA SER A 125 -32.34 19.26 0.64
C SER A 125 -32.12 17.81 1.14
N ILE A 126 -32.14 17.65 2.47
CA ILE A 126 -32.03 16.34 3.12
C ILE A 126 -33.35 15.99 3.80
N ASN A 127 -33.67 14.70 3.82
CA ASN A 127 -34.78 14.19 4.62
C ASN A 127 -34.18 13.62 5.93
N HIS A 128 -34.51 14.24 7.06
CA HIS A 128 -34.00 13.88 8.39
C HIS A 128 -34.44 12.46 8.79
N GLU A 129 -35.68 12.07 8.50
CA GLU A 129 -36.20 10.72 8.82
C GLU A 129 -35.42 9.64 8.07
N GLU A 130 -35.04 9.92 6.83
CA GLU A 130 -34.27 8.98 6.03
C GLU A 130 -32.84 8.84 6.55
N ILE A 131 -32.18 9.92 6.98
CA ILE A 131 -30.88 9.88 7.64
C ILE A 131 -30.98 9.10 8.95
N ALA A 132 -31.99 9.37 9.77
CA ALA A 132 -32.23 8.68 11.03
C ALA A 132 -32.38 7.16 10.84
N SER A 133 -33.08 6.74 9.77
CA SER A 133 -33.26 5.32 9.42
C SER A 133 -31.94 4.57 9.13
N LYS A 134 -30.91 5.28 8.71
CA LYS A 134 -29.57 4.72 8.37
C LYS A 134 -28.66 4.58 9.60
N LEU A 135 -29.05 5.14 10.75
CA LEU A 135 -28.27 5.10 11.97
C LEU A 135 -28.40 3.75 12.69
N LEU A 136 -27.27 3.15 13.00
CA LEU A 136 -27.18 1.86 13.68
C LEU A 136 -26.61 2.03 15.10
N ARG A 137 -27.19 1.25 16.05
CA ARG A 137 -26.68 1.11 17.42
C ARG A 137 -26.38 2.46 18.13
N SER A 138 -25.11 2.66 18.49
CA SER A 138 -24.66 3.85 19.27
C SER A 138 -24.78 5.18 18.52
N LEU A 139 -24.90 5.17 17.21
CA LEU A 139 -25.12 6.42 16.43
C LEU A 139 -26.55 6.94 16.54
N LYS A 140 -27.52 6.10 16.93
CA LYS A 140 -28.88 6.56 17.20
C LYS A 140 -28.97 7.61 18.29
N SER A 141 -28.12 7.50 19.33
CA SER A 141 -28.07 8.50 20.41
C SER A 141 -27.41 9.83 20.01
N LYS A 142 -26.84 9.89 18.81
CA LYS A 142 -26.19 11.07 18.22
C LYS A 142 -26.91 11.59 16.98
N GLU A 143 -28.19 11.23 16.81
CA GLU A 143 -28.96 11.53 15.62
C GLU A 143 -28.92 13.01 15.25
N ASP A 144 -29.23 13.91 16.20
CA ASP A 144 -29.21 15.35 15.97
C ASP A 144 -27.84 15.86 15.50
N ALA A 145 -26.76 15.38 16.14
CA ALA A 145 -25.41 15.77 15.77
C ALA A 145 -25.02 15.24 14.37
N VAL A 146 -25.49 14.05 13.98
CA VAL A 146 -25.27 13.50 12.64
C VAL A 146 -26.04 14.31 11.60
N ILE A 147 -27.29 14.68 11.85
CA ILE A 147 -28.10 15.52 10.96
C ILE A 147 -27.40 16.88 10.79
N GLU A 148 -27.02 17.54 11.88
CA GLU A 148 -26.31 18.82 11.86
C GLU A 148 -25.01 18.73 11.05
N SER A 149 -24.27 17.62 11.15
CA SER A 149 -22.99 17.44 10.44
C SER A 149 -23.12 17.33 8.92
N VAL A 150 -24.31 17.09 8.40
CA VAL A 150 -24.61 17.00 6.96
C VAL A 150 -25.58 18.10 6.50
N GLU A 151 -26.12 18.87 7.41
CA GLU A 151 -27.01 19.98 7.09
C GLU A 151 -26.25 21.06 6.31
N GLY A 152 -26.84 21.51 5.19
CA GLY A 152 -26.17 22.46 4.31
C GLY A 152 -25.07 21.88 3.42
N TYR A 153 -24.99 20.56 3.25
CA TYR A 153 -24.11 19.96 2.26
C TYR A 153 -24.34 20.52 0.85
N GLN A 154 -23.29 20.65 0.08
CA GLN A 154 -23.35 21.11 -1.30
C GLN A 154 -22.46 20.23 -2.16
N MET A 155 -23.06 19.45 -3.06
CA MET A 155 -22.35 18.58 -3.98
C MET A 155 -22.78 18.82 -5.41
N THR A 156 -21.85 19.21 -6.25
CA THR A 156 -22.05 19.24 -7.70
C THR A 156 -22.00 17.81 -8.28
N ASP A 157 -22.59 17.61 -9.45
CA ASP A 157 -22.53 16.29 -10.12
C ASP A 157 -21.10 15.84 -10.41
N ALA A 158 -20.20 16.77 -10.71
CA ALA A 158 -18.78 16.48 -10.89
C ALA A 158 -18.12 15.97 -9.61
N GLN A 159 -18.45 16.55 -8.44
CA GLN A 159 -17.96 16.08 -7.13
C GLN A 159 -18.53 14.72 -6.78
N LYS A 160 -19.82 14.48 -6.99
CA LYS A 160 -20.46 13.17 -6.79
C LYS A 160 -19.81 12.10 -7.66
N TYR A 161 -19.60 12.40 -8.94
CA TYR A 161 -18.94 11.48 -9.87
C TYR A 161 -17.51 11.15 -9.41
N ARG A 162 -16.73 12.18 -9.04
CA ARG A 162 -15.37 12.00 -8.51
C ARG A 162 -15.36 11.12 -7.25
N MET A 163 -16.27 11.34 -6.32
CA MET A 163 -16.34 10.55 -5.09
C MET A 163 -16.67 9.08 -5.36
N ARG A 164 -17.58 8.80 -6.32
CA ARG A 164 -17.86 7.42 -6.77
C ARG A 164 -16.64 6.75 -7.36
N LEU A 165 -15.83 7.46 -8.16
CA LEU A 165 -14.58 6.93 -8.71
C LEU A 165 -13.55 6.62 -7.61
N VAL A 166 -13.36 7.53 -6.66
CA VAL A 166 -12.43 7.32 -5.53
C VAL A 166 -12.85 6.09 -4.72
N ARG A 167 -14.15 5.93 -4.47
CA ARG A 167 -14.68 4.78 -3.73
C ARG A 167 -14.47 3.48 -4.48
N ALA A 168 -14.81 3.42 -5.77
CA ALA A 168 -14.56 2.25 -6.60
C ALA A 168 -13.08 1.85 -6.62
N HIS A 169 -12.17 2.84 -6.65
CA HIS A 169 -10.73 2.58 -6.58
C HIS A 169 -10.30 2.04 -5.21
N MET A 170 -10.88 2.55 -4.11
CA MET A 170 -10.64 2.01 -2.76
C MET A 170 -11.10 0.56 -2.63
N ASP A 171 -12.27 0.24 -3.18
CA ASP A 171 -12.82 -1.13 -3.16
C ASP A 171 -11.94 -2.07 -3.97
N TYR A 172 -11.48 -1.64 -5.15
CA TYR A 172 -10.53 -2.38 -5.97
C TYR A 172 -9.22 -2.66 -5.21
N ILE A 173 -8.60 -1.62 -4.64
CA ILE A 173 -7.36 -1.79 -3.86
C ILE A 173 -7.59 -2.74 -2.67
N THR A 174 -8.77 -2.69 -2.05
CA THR A 174 -9.09 -3.57 -0.92
C THR A 174 -9.19 -5.04 -1.36
N ALA A 175 -9.76 -5.31 -2.54
CA ALA A 175 -9.78 -6.64 -3.12
C ALA A 175 -8.36 -7.15 -3.42
N GLU A 176 -7.51 -6.31 -4.02
CA GLU A 176 -6.11 -6.63 -4.30
C GLU A 176 -5.30 -6.94 -3.01
N ILE A 177 -5.53 -6.19 -1.93
CA ILE A 177 -4.91 -6.45 -0.62
C ILE A 177 -5.30 -7.84 -0.14
N ASN A 178 -6.59 -8.20 -0.19
CA ASN A 178 -7.08 -9.50 0.26
C ASN A 178 -6.49 -10.66 -0.56
N ASP A 179 -6.28 -10.46 -1.85
CA ASP A 179 -5.68 -11.49 -2.71
C ASP A 179 -4.18 -11.65 -2.44
N VAL A 180 -3.46 -10.54 -2.20
CA VAL A 180 -2.05 -10.60 -1.77
C VAL A 180 -1.91 -11.25 -0.39
N ASP A 181 -2.83 -11.01 0.55
CA ASP A 181 -2.85 -11.65 1.87
C ASP A 181 -2.98 -13.17 1.74
N LYS A 182 -3.91 -13.66 0.93
CA LYS A 182 -4.07 -15.10 0.65
C LYS A 182 -2.78 -15.71 0.08
N MET A 183 -2.11 -15.00 -0.84
CA MET A 183 -0.83 -15.46 -1.40
C MET A 183 0.26 -15.55 -0.33
N ILE A 184 0.36 -14.56 0.55
CA ILE A 184 1.31 -14.55 1.67
C ILE A 184 1.00 -15.70 2.63
N GLU A 185 -0.26 -15.92 3.01
CA GLU A 185 -0.69 -17.01 3.89
C GLU A 185 -0.35 -18.39 3.31
N ASN A 186 -0.62 -18.61 2.01
CA ASN A 186 -0.29 -19.85 1.32
C ASN A 186 1.22 -20.11 1.31
N MET A 187 2.02 -19.07 1.07
CA MET A 187 3.48 -19.19 1.11
C MET A 187 3.99 -19.54 2.51
N ILE A 188 3.48 -18.87 3.55
CA ILE A 188 3.88 -19.16 4.94
C ILE A 188 3.49 -20.59 5.32
N SER A 189 2.29 -21.04 4.96
CA SER A 189 1.83 -22.39 5.23
C SER A 189 2.73 -23.45 4.56
N SER A 190 3.17 -23.21 3.32
CA SER A 190 4.10 -24.10 2.62
C SER A 190 5.49 -24.15 3.27
N PHE A 191 5.95 -23.05 3.88
CA PHE A 191 7.22 -23.07 4.63
C PHE A 191 7.15 -23.89 5.91
N VAL A 192 6.05 -23.78 6.66
CA VAL A 192 5.85 -24.54 7.90
C VAL A 192 5.80 -26.03 7.63
N LEU A 193 5.15 -26.45 6.54
CA LEU A 193 5.06 -27.87 6.16
C LEU A 193 6.39 -28.47 5.70
N ASN A 194 7.33 -27.67 5.21
CA ASN A 194 8.65 -28.12 4.75
C ASN A 194 9.74 -28.13 5.85
N ILE A 195 9.39 -27.75 7.08
CA ILE A 195 10.32 -27.77 8.24
C ILE A 195 10.17 -29.06 9.07
N HIS A 196 9.18 -29.87 8.78
CA HIS A 196 8.98 -31.21 9.36
C HIS A 196 9.37 -32.30 8.38
#